data_91bd5f643af658c217486b29c35a0242
#
_entry.id   91bd5f643af658c217486b29c35a0242
#
_cell.length_a   1.000
_cell.length_b   1.000
_cell.length_c   1.000
_cell.angle_alpha   90.00
_cell.angle_beta   90.00
_cell.angle_gamma   90.00
#
_symmetry.space_group_name_H-M   'P 1'
#
loop_
_entity.id
_entity.type
_entity.pdbx_description
1 polymer ?
#
loop_
_entity_poly.entity_id
_entity_poly.type
_entity_poly.pdbx_seq_one_letter_code
_entity_poly.pdbx_strand_id
1 'polypeptide(L)'
;FISEDDGVTWRSVKDFFDPAHPDRAVNPDLSVLSVATTREAVWVGTSDGLFRSTDRGATWQAFRANVPVHPEVPTADVPDVDTYAYPNPFSPASDNLVRIRYDLDSSGNVEVRIFDFEMSLVRRLTGESQATGGQEVAWDGTDDNGLRVAKGVYFYAVRADNRTVWGKILVL
;
A
#
# COMPACT_ATOMS: atom_id res chain seq x y z
N PHE A 1 18.97 -8.10 8.70
CA PHE A 1 19.61 -9.36 9.05
C PHE A 1 19.01 -9.92 10.32
N ILE A 2 18.86 -11.24 10.43
CA ILE A 2 18.39 -11.97 11.63
C ILE A 2 19.45 -13.00 12.00
N SER A 3 19.79 -13.05 13.30
CA SER A 3 20.61 -14.10 13.92
C SER A 3 19.73 -14.97 14.81
N GLU A 4 19.96 -16.28 14.81
CA GLU A 4 19.27 -17.26 15.65
C GLU A 4 20.24 -17.97 16.64
N ASP A 5 21.51 -17.56 16.63
CA ASP A 5 22.62 -18.15 17.36
C ASP A 5 23.48 -17.10 18.09
N ASP A 6 22.83 -16.13 18.72
CA ASP A 6 23.43 -15.04 19.49
C ASP A 6 24.48 -14.22 18.70
N GLY A 7 24.26 -14.07 17.40
CA GLY A 7 25.10 -13.24 16.54
C GLY A 7 26.27 -13.94 15.89
N VAL A 8 26.35 -15.26 16.01
CA VAL A 8 27.43 -16.05 15.36
C VAL A 8 27.22 -16.14 13.86
N THR A 9 25.98 -16.35 13.42
CA THR A 9 25.58 -16.31 12.01
C THR A 9 24.43 -15.34 11.76
N TRP A 10 24.37 -14.80 10.54
CA TRP A 10 23.37 -13.81 10.16
C TRP A 10 22.75 -14.15 8.81
N ARG A 11 21.41 -14.17 8.75
CA ARG A 11 20.64 -14.33 7.52
C ARG A 11 20.06 -12.98 7.08
N SER A 12 20.26 -12.65 5.81
CA SER A 12 19.63 -11.44 5.22
C SER A 12 18.14 -11.69 5.02
N VAL A 13 17.32 -10.75 5.46
CA VAL A 13 15.91 -10.63 5.08
C VAL A 13 15.86 -9.60 3.95
N LYS A 14 15.56 -10.04 2.74
CA LYS A 14 15.55 -9.19 1.55
C LYS A 14 14.15 -8.70 1.19
N ASP A 15 13.14 -9.52 1.50
CA ASP A 15 11.76 -9.28 1.05
C ASP A 15 10.80 -9.36 2.24
N PHE A 16 9.90 -8.38 2.32
CA PHE A 16 8.78 -8.39 3.26
C PHE A 16 7.55 -8.97 2.56
N PHE A 17 7.64 -10.24 2.17
CA PHE A 17 6.57 -10.92 1.45
C PHE A 17 5.41 -11.29 2.39
N ASP A 18 4.19 -10.81 2.05
CA ASP A 18 2.95 -11.17 2.73
C ASP A 18 2.18 -12.21 1.90
N PRO A 19 2.18 -13.50 2.32
CA PRO A 19 1.51 -14.55 1.56
C PRO A 19 -0.03 -14.46 1.59
N ALA A 20 -0.60 -13.72 2.53
CA ALA A 20 -2.04 -13.48 2.58
C ALA A 20 -2.49 -12.43 1.55
N HIS A 21 -1.56 -11.58 1.13
CA HIS A 21 -1.80 -10.51 0.16
C HIS A 21 -0.61 -10.40 -0.81
N PRO A 22 -0.38 -11.40 -1.66
CA PRO A 22 0.80 -11.46 -2.53
C PRO A 22 0.83 -10.37 -3.62
N ASP A 23 -0.30 -9.78 -3.91
CA ASP A 23 -0.51 -8.67 -4.84
C ASP A 23 -0.19 -7.29 -4.25
N ARG A 24 0.01 -7.20 -2.92
CA ARG A 24 0.36 -5.92 -2.28
C ARG A 24 1.81 -5.56 -2.53
N ALA A 25 2.01 -4.50 -3.31
CA ALA A 25 3.35 -3.97 -3.54
C ALA A 25 3.97 -3.46 -2.23
N VAL A 26 5.19 -3.92 -1.95
CA VAL A 26 6.05 -3.36 -0.92
C VAL A 26 6.97 -2.35 -1.58
N ASN A 27 7.16 -1.19 -0.96
CA ASN A 27 8.05 -0.18 -1.50
C ASN A 27 9.49 -0.76 -1.62
N PRO A 28 10.08 -0.83 -2.82
CA PRO A 28 11.41 -1.41 -3.01
C PRO A 28 12.52 -0.65 -2.26
N ASP A 29 12.30 0.64 -2.00
CA ASP A 29 13.26 1.53 -1.32
C ASP A 29 12.84 1.82 0.14
N LEU A 30 12.10 0.91 0.77
CA LEU A 30 11.71 1.08 2.16
C LEU A 30 12.92 1.21 3.09
N SER A 31 12.80 2.12 4.06
CA SER A 31 13.78 2.26 5.14
C SER A 31 13.26 1.57 6.40
N VAL A 32 14.11 0.77 7.04
CA VAL A 32 13.81 0.20 8.36
C VAL A 32 14.09 1.27 9.42
N LEU A 33 13.05 1.59 10.21
CA LEU A 33 13.09 2.63 11.24
C LEU A 33 13.25 2.06 12.64
N SER A 34 12.69 0.88 12.88
CA SER A 34 12.73 0.22 14.19
C SER A 34 12.55 -1.30 14.07
N VAL A 35 13.07 -2.02 15.05
CA VAL A 35 12.88 -3.46 15.19
C VAL A 35 12.56 -3.76 16.66
N ALA A 36 11.58 -4.63 16.88
CA ALA A 36 11.26 -5.16 18.20
C ALA A 36 11.00 -6.68 18.11
N THR A 37 11.41 -7.41 19.13
CA THR A 37 11.21 -8.85 19.22
C THR A 37 10.41 -9.21 20.46
N THR A 38 9.51 -10.16 20.31
CA THR A 38 8.83 -10.83 21.39
C THR A 38 9.17 -12.33 21.36
N ARG A 39 8.65 -13.11 22.29
CA ARG A 39 8.84 -14.57 22.23
C ARG A 39 8.21 -15.22 21.00
N GLU A 40 7.20 -14.58 20.42
CA GLU A 40 6.36 -15.15 19.34
C GLU A 40 6.54 -14.46 17.99
N ALA A 41 7.13 -13.27 17.96
CA ALA A 41 7.16 -12.47 16.73
C ALA A 41 8.33 -11.50 16.68
N VAL A 42 8.76 -11.23 15.45
CA VAL A 42 9.63 -10.10 15.09
C VAL A 42 8.74 -9.01 14.48
N TRP A 43 8.89 -7.80 14.96
CA TRP A 43 8.20 -6.63 14.46
C TRP A 43 9.22 -5.67 13.83
N VAL A 44 8.90 -5.15 12.65
CA VAL A 44 9.76 -4.22 11.92
C VAL A 44 8.94 -3.01 11.50
N GLY A 45 9.26 -1.85 12.07
CA GLY A 45 8.71 -0.56 11.64
C GLY A 45 9.52 -0.03 10.46
N THR A 46 8.84 0.33 9.40
CA THR A 46 9.45 0.82 8.16
C THR A 46 8.77 2.08 7.66
N SER A 47 9.36 2.74 6.66
CA SER A 47 8.72 3.84 5.94
C SER A 47 7.48 3.41 5.15
N ASP A 48 7.25 2.10 4.99
CA ASP A 48 6.13 1.51 4.25
C ASP A 48 5.09 0.82 5.15
N GLY A 49 5.20 1.00 6.45
CA GLY A 49 4.29 0.43 7.44
C GLY A 49 4.99 -0.46 8.47
N LEU A 50 4.19 -1.13 9.27
CA LEU A 50 4.65 -2.09 10.28
C LEU A 50 4.53 -3.51 9.72
N PHE A 51 5.58 -4.30 9.85
CA PHE A 51 5.60 -5.70 9.44
C PHE A 51 5.78 -6.61 10.67
N ARG A 52 5.07 -7.72 10.67
CA ARG A 52 5.16 -8.76 11.70
C ARG A 52 5.52 -10.10 11.07
N SER A 53 6.47 -10.80 11.65
CA SER A 53 6.79 -12.19 11.32
C SER A 53 6.67 -13.06 12.55
N THR A 54 6.07 -14.25 12.41
CA THR A 54 6.00 -15.29 13.45
C THR A 54 6.83 -16.51 13.10
N ASP A 55 7.49 -16.50 11.95
CA ASP A 55 8.35 -17.56 11.42
C ASP A 55 9.80 -17.10 11.22
N ARG A 56 10.25 -16.20 12.11
CA ARG A 56 11.62 -15.67 12.13
C ARG A 56 12.03 -14.96 10.84
N GLY A 57 11.08 -14.28 10.19
CA GLY A 57 11.32 -13.48 8.99
C GLY A 57 11.31 -14.27 7.69
N ALA A 58 10.71 -15.47 7.65
CA ALA A 58 10.48 -16.19 6.42
C ALA A 58 9.29 -15.61 5.64
N THR A 59 8.21 -15.28 6.38
CA THR A 59 7.06 -14.56 5.84
C THR A 59 6.68 -13.40 6.75
N TRP A 60 5.92 -12.44 6.20
CA TRP A 60 5.56 -11.21 6.88
C TRP A 60 4.08 -10.90 6.71
N GLN A 61 3.48 -10.36 7.74
CA GLN A 61 2.17 -9.73 7.69
C GLN A 61 2.36 -8.21 7.69
N ALA A 62 1.84 -7.55 6.68
CA ALA A 62 1.94 -6.09 6.56
C ALA A 62 0.77 -5.40 7.28
N PHE A 63 1.09 -4.48 8.19
CA PHE A 63 0.14 -3.58 8.84
C PHE A 63 0.44 -2.16 8.36
N ARG A 64 -0.46 -1.62 7.55
CA ARG A 64 -0.38 -0.24 7.09
C ARG A 64 -1.50 0.54 7.75
N ALA A 65 -1.13 1.39 8.71
CA ALA A 65 -2.08 2.31 9.34
C ALA A 65 -2.29 3.50 8.41
N ASN A 66 -3.43 3.58 7.79
CA ASN A 66 -3.68 4.50 6.69
C ASN A 66 -4.80 5.48 6.97
N VAL A 67 -5.32 5.46 8.17
CA VAL A 67 -6.41 6.29 8.58
C VAL A 67 -5.86 7.36 9.52
N PRO A 68 -6.10 8.65 9.27
CA PRO A 68 -5.85 9.68 10.27
C PRO A 68 -6.67 9.35 11.50
N VAL A 69 -6.00 9.00 12.59
CA VAL A 69 -6.66 8.66 13.85
C VAL A 69 -6.68 9.92 14.69
N HIS A 70 -7.85 10.33 15.14
CA HIS A 70 -7.95 11.41 16.13
C HIS A 70 -7.28 10.93 17.44
N PRO A 71 -6.30 11.67 18.02
CA PRO A 71 -5.50 11.18 19.15
C PRO A 71 -6.33 10.81 20.38
N GLU A 72 -7.46 11.49 20.58
CA GLU A 72 -8.34 11.31 21.76
C GLU A 72 -9.51 10.34 21.50
N VAL A 73 -9.93 10.18 20.25
CA VAL A 73 -11.04 9.29 19.85
C VAL A 73 -10.66 8.56 18.56
N PRO A 74 -9.90 7.46 18.66
CA PRO A 74 -9.30 6.78 17.51
C PRO A 74 -10.26 6.28 16.43
N THR A 75 -11.55 6.21 16.71
CA THR A 75 -12.56 5.69 15.77
C THR A 75 -13.60 6.72 15.35
N ALA A 76 -13.56 7.95 15.90
CA ALA A 76 -14.65 8.92 15.71
C ALA A 76 -14.59 9.69 14.40
N ASP A 77 -13.41 9.84 13.80
CA ASP A 77 -13.19 10.68 12.62
C ASP A 77 -12.67 9.91 11.42
N VAL A 78 -12.88 8.59 11.39
CA VAL A 78 -12.59 7.80 10.19
C VAL A 78 -13.63 8.19 9.13
N PRO A 79 -13.24 8.84 8.02
CA PRO A 79 -14.17 9.14 6.96
C PRO A 79 -14.80 7.85 6.46
N ASP A 80 -16.13 7.79 6.43
CA ASP A 80 -16.86 6.73 5.74
C ASP A 80 -16.75 6.99 4.24
N VAL A 81 -15.62 6.57 3.68
CA VAL A 81 -15.31 6.75 2.27
C VAL A 81 -15.07 5.39 1.61
N ASP A 82 -15.64 5.20 0.46
CA ASP A 82 -15.52 3.99 -0.33
C ASP A 82 -14.10 3.69 -0.80
N THR A 83 -13.27 4.74 -0.92
CA THR A 83 -11.88 4.64 -1.37
C THR A 83 -11.08 5.87 -0.96
N TYR A 84 -9.79 5.69 -0.71
CA TYR A 84 -8.84 6.78 -0.49
C TYR A 84 -7.44 6.39 -0.99
N ALA A 85 -6.63 7.41 -1.26
CA ALA A 85 -5.23 7.24 -1.67
C ALA A 85 -4.27 7.76 -0.59
N TYR A 86 -3.13 7.07 -0.39
CA TYR A 86 -2.10 7.49 0.57
C TYR A 86 -0.69 7.07 0.11
N PRO A 87 0.33 7.89 0.36
CA PRO A 87 0.24 9.27 0.86
C PRO A 87 -0.52 10.17 -0.13
N ASN A 88 -1.22 11.17 0.40
CA ASN A 88 -1.88 12.16 -0.43
C ASN A 88 -1.85 13.51 0.32
N PRO A 89 -1.04 14.49 -0.10
CA PRO A 89 -0.31 14.55 -1.37
C PRO A 89 0.76 13.47 -1.58
N PHE A 90 1.00 13.11 -2.84
CA PHE A 90 1.98 12.14 -3.27
C PHE A 90 3.13 12.84 -4.00
N SER A 91 4.36 12.56 -3.62
CA SER A 91 5.56 13.05 -4.29
C SER A 91 6.36 11.87 -4.86
N PRO A 92 6.33 11.63 -6.19
CA PRO A 92 7.08 10.52 -6.80
C PRO A 92 8.59 10.57 -6.54
N ALA A 93 9.11 11.73 -6.12
CA ALA A 93 10.51 11.89 -5.80
C ALA A 93 10.89 11.38 -4.40
N SER A 94 9.92 11.36 -3.45
CA SER A 94 10.15 10.97 -2.06
C SER A 94 9.36 9.75 -1.63
N ASP A 95 8.19 9.52 -2.20
CA ASP A 95 7.25 8.50 -1.71
C ASP A 95 7.31 7.19 -2.52
N ASN A 96 7.89 7.24 -3.73
CA ASN A 96 8.00 6.16 -4.71
C ASN A 96 6.64 5.61 -5.19
N LEU A 97 5.69 5.38 -4.28
CA LEU A 97 4.38 4.80 -4.57
C LEU A 97 3.29 5.55 -3.81
N VAL A 98 2.12 5.72 -4.45
CA VAL A 98 0.86 6.01 -3.78
C VAL A 98 -0.03 4.77 -3.84
N ARG A 99 -0.69 4.44 -2.73
CA ARG A 99 -1.60 3.32 -2.65
C ARG A 99 -3.03 3.81 -2.67
N ILE A 100 -3.83 3.15 -3.48
CA ILE A 100 -5.27 3.38 -3.58
C ILE A 100 -5.95 2.24 -2.84
N ARG A 101 -6.62 2.57 -1.74
CA ARG A 101 -7.33 1.64 -0.87
C ARG A 101 -8.82 1.62 -1.21
N TYR A 102 -9.41 0.44 -1.23
CA TYR A 102 -10.84 0.21 -1.45
C TYR A 102 -11.28 -1.08 -0.77
N ASP A 103 -12.60 -1.25 -0.59
CA ASP A 103 -13.18 -2.46 -0.05
C ASP A 103 -14.00 -3.19 -1.12
N LEU A 104 -13.86 -4.53 -1.15
CA LEU A 104 -14.59 -5.42 -2.04
C LEU A 104 -15.67 -6.18 -1.27
N ASP A 105 -16.90 -6.13 -1.77
CA ASP A 105 -18.01 -6.91 -1.23
C ASP A 105 -17.91 -8.39 -1.61
N SER A 106 -17.26 -8.68 -2.75
CA SER A 106 -17.00 -10.04 -3.26
C SER A 106 -15.60 -10.14 -3.85
N SER A 107 -15.05 -11.35 -3.86
CA SER A 107 -13.78 -11.61 -4.53
C SER A 107 -13.91 -11.47 -6.04
N GLY A 108 -12.93 -10.87 -6.70
CA GLY A 108 -12.99 -10.63 -8.15
C GLY A 108 -11.81 -9.84 -8.68
N ASN A 109 -11.92 -9.47 -9.95
CA ASN A 109 -10.95 -8.63 -10.62
C ASN A 109 -11.32 -7.15 -10.44
N VAL A 110 -10.31 -6.34 -10.22
CA VAL A 110 -10.46 -4.90 -10.05
C VAL A 110 -9.65 -4.17 -11.11
N GLU A 111 -10.26 -3.17 -11.71
CA GLU A 111 -9.58 -2.23 -12.60
C GLU A 111 -9.55 -0.85 -11.96
N VAL A 112 -8.35 -0.30 -11.79
CA VAL A 112 -8.16 1.09 -11.37
C VAL A 112 -7.67 1.89 -12.55
N ARG A 113 -8.37 2.97 -12.86
CA ARG A 113 -8.02 3.92 -13.93
C ARG A 113 -7.67 5.25 -13.32
N ILE A 114 -6.56 5.84 -13.75
CA ILE A 114 -6.08 7.14 -13.32
C ILE A 114 -6.23 8.11 -14.48
N PHE A 115 -6.78 9.27 -14.20
CA PHE A 115 -7.08 10.32 -15.15
C PHE A 115 -6.42 11.62 -14.72
N ASP A 116 -6.03 12.44 -15.68
CA ASP A 116 -5.63 13.81 -15.43
C ASP A 116 -6.83 14.73 -15.15
N PHE A 117 -6.55 16.02 -14.97
CA PHE A 117 -7.60 17.02 -14.70
C PHE A 117 -8.58 17.21 -15.88
N GLU A 118 -8.16 16.90 -17.10
CA GLU A 118 -8.99 16.94 -18.30
C GLU A 118 -9.79 15.64 -18.53
N MET A 119 -9.69 14.70 -17.58
CA MET A 119 -10.30 13.37 -17.64
C MET A 119 -9.72 12.49 -18.77
N SER A 120 -8.52 12.77 -19.23
CA SER A 120 -7.78 11.89 -20.11
C SER A 120 -7.19 10.73 -19.32
N LEU A 121 -7.29 9.51 -19.85
CA LEU A 121 -6.73 8.33 -19.20
C LEU A 121 -5.20 8.40 -19.21
N VAL A 122 -4.61 8.33 -18.02
CA VAL A 122 -3.15 8.37 -17.81
C VAL A 122 -2.58 6.98 -17.57
N ARG A 123 -3.23 6.21 -16.68
CA ARG A 123 -2.75 4.87 -16.29
C ARG A 123 -3.89 3.92 -16.03
N ARG A 124 -3.68 2.66 -16.42
CA ARG A 124 -4.54 1.54 -16.05
C ARG A 124 -3.76 0.55 -15.18
N LEU A 125 -4.33 0.23 -14.02
CA LEU A 125 -3.80 -0.75 -13.08
C LEU A 125 -4.85 -1.85 -12.90
N THR A 126 -4.41 -3.10 -12.81
CA THR A 126 -5.29 -4.26 -12.65
C THR A 126 -4.90 -5.03 -11.40
N GLY A 127 -5.89 -5.38 -10.57
CA GLY A 127 -5.77 -6.35 -9.48
C GLY A 127 -6.54 -7.61 -9.85
N GLU A 128 -5.81 -8.68 -10.11
CA GLU A 128 -6.43 -9.97 -10.48
C GLU A 128 -6.71 -10.80 -9.23
N SER A 129 -7.89 -11.47 -9.23
CA SER A 129 -8.26 -12.44 -8.19
C SER A 129 -8.17 -11.91 -6.75
N GLN A 130 -8.56 -10.66 -6.53
CA GLN A 130 -8.54 -10.07 -5.20
C GLN A 130 -9.62 -10.66 -4.29
N ALA A 131 -9.27 -10.83 -3.01
CA ALA A 131 -10.19 -11.35 -2.01
C ALA A 131 -11.21 -10.28 -1.58
N THR A 132 -12.33 -10.70 -0.99
CA THR A 132 -13.29 -9.80 -0.33
C THR A 132 -12.66 -9.04 0.82
N GLY A 133 -13.17 -7.87 1.13
CA GLY A 133 -12.66 -6.97 2.17
C GLY A 133 -11.69 -5.94 1.63
N GLY A 134 -10.87 -5.42 2.50
CA GLY A 134 -9.98 -4.31 2.18
C GLY A 134 -8.81 -4.68 1.30
N GLN A 135 -8.73 -4.05 0.14
CA GLN A 135 -7.70 -4.25 -0.88
C GLN A 135 -6.97 -2.94 -1.20
N GLU A 136 -5.83 -3.06 -1.85
CA GLU A 136 -5.07 -1.90 -2.33
C GLU A 136 -4.37 -2.19 -3.65
N VAL A 137 -4.17 -1.14 -4.44
CA VAL A 137 -3.31 -1.14 -5.62
C VAL A 137 -2.33 0.02 -5.54
N ALA A 138 -1.11 -0.17 -6.02
CA ALA A 138 -0.07 0.85 -5.99
C ALA A 138 0.09 1.52 -7.36
N TRP A 139 0.35 2.85 -7.33
CA TRP A 139 0.73 3.64 -8.49
C TRP A 139 2.04 4.38 -8.22
N ASP A 140 2.96 4.31 -9.15
CA ASP A 140 4.28 4.91 -9.08
C ASP A 140 4.36 6.34 -9.67
N GLY A 141 3.23 6.93 -10.05
CA GLY A 141 3.19 8.25 -10.67
C GLY A 141 3.66 8.25 -12.13
N THR A 142 3.56 7.12 -12.84
CA THR A 142 3.85 7.04 -14.27
C THR A 142 2.59 6.83 -15.10
N ASP A 143 2.62 7.24 -16.36
CA ASP A 143 1.61 6.94 -17.37
C ASP A 143 1.75 5.50 -17.91
N ASP A 144 0.90 5.10 -18.87
CA ASP A 144 0.96 3.80 -19.53
C ASP A 144 2.24 3.58 -20.36
N ASN A 145 3.00 4.63 -20.64
CA ASN A 145 4.30 4.57 -21.35
C ASN A 145 5.50 4.52 -20.37
N GLY A 146 5.24 4.54 -19.05
CA GLY A 146 6.26 4.58 -18.02
C GLY A 146 6.89 5.96 -17.81
N LEU A 147 6.32 7.03 -18.36
CA LEU A 147 6.79 8.38 -18.14
C LEU A 147 6.17 8.98 -16.89
N ARG A 148 6.96 9.70 -16.09
CA ARG A 148 6.46 10.39 -14.91
C ARG A 148 5.44 11.44 -15.28
N VAL A 149 4.34 11.46 -14.54
CA VAL A 149 3.28 12.44 -14.73
C VAL A 149 3.68 13.82 -14.20
N ALA A 150 3.03 14.86 -14.70
CA ALA A 150 3.22 16.22 -14.22
C ALA A 150 2.62 16.40 -12.81
N LYS A 151 3.07 17.43 -12.09
CA LYS A 151 2.46 17.86 -10.84
C LYS A 151 1.03 18.33 -11.12
N GLY A 152 0.11 17.97 -10.24
CA GLY A 152 -1.29 18.34 -10.40
C GLY A 152 -2.26 17.40 -9.70
N VAL A 153 -3.55 17.64 -9.92
CA VAL A 153 -4.62 16.79 -9.40
C VAL A 153 -4.93 15.70 -10.43
N TYR A 154 -4.96 14.47 -9.96
CA TYR A 154 -5.37 13.29 -10.70
C TYR A 154 -6.62 12.70 -10.06
N PHE A 155 -7.52 12.20 -10.88
CA PHE A 155 -8.66 11.43 -10.43
C PHE A 155 -8.41 9.96 -10.66
N TYR A 156 -8.95 9.12 -9.81
CA TYR A 156 -8.93 7.69 -10.06
C TYR A 156 -10.33 7.09 -9.88
N ALA A 157 -10.59 6.05 -10.66
CA ALA A 157 -11.79 5.25 -10.59
C ALA A 157 -11.41 3.81 -10.28
N VAL A 158 -11.93 3.25 -9.20
CA VAL A 158 -11.84 1.83 -8.87
C VAL A 158 -13.12 1.16 -9.34
N ARG A 159 -13.00 0.24 -10.28
CA ARG A 159 -14.11 -0.53 -10.81
C ARG A 159 -13.99 -1.99 -10.39
N ALA A 160 -15.00 -2.49 -9.68
CA ALA A 160 -15.14 -3.88 -9.29
C ALA A 160 -16.59 -4.30 -9.59
N ASP A 161 -16.77 -5.37 -10.30
CA ASP A 161 -18.09 -5.87 -10.73
C ASP A 161 -18.95 -4.76 -11.36
N ASN A 162 -20.08 -4.42 -10.72
CA ASN A 162 -20.99 -3.35 -11.17
C ASN A 162 -20.83 -2.03 -10.43
N ARG A 163 -19.83 -1.92 -9.54
CA ARG A 163 -19.58 -0.70 -8.74
C ARG A 163 -18.36 0.04 -9.26
N THR A 164 -18.48 1.36 -9.29
CA THR A 164 -17.34 2.24 -9.55
C THR A 164 -17.29 3.30 -8.47
N VAL A 165 -16.15 3.42 -7.80
CA VAL A 165 -15.90 4.45 -6.79
C VAL A 165 -14.78 5.36 -7.25
N TRP A 166 -14.83 6.63 -6.86
CA TRP A 166 -13.92 7.65 -7.34
C TRP A 166 -13.18 8.31 -6.19
N GLY A 167 -11.93 8.68 -6.46
CA GLY A 167 -11.12 9.49 -5.56
C GLY A 167 -10.17 10.39 -6.31
N LYS A 168 -9.31 11.08 -5.57
CA LYS A 168 -8.34 12.03 -6.12
C LYS A 168 -6.98 11.89 -5.45
N ILE A 169 -5.93 12.21 -6.22
CA ILE A 169 -4.54 12.25 -5.78
C ILE A 169 -3.97 13.60 -6.17
N LEU A 170 -3.31 14.28 -5.22
CA LEU A 170 -2.51 15.45 -5.51
C LEU A 170 -1.05 15.02 -5.68
N VAL A 171 -0.49 15.20 -6.87
CA VAL A 171 0.92 14.92 -7.20
C VAL A 171 1.74 16.21 -7.07
N LEU A 172 2.88 16.14 -6.32
CA LEU A 172 3.78 17.27 -6.02
C LEU A 172 5.09 17.23 -6.82
#